data_77d4b8000ee8c24da4a7fc51c245b3c6
#
_entry.id   77d4b8000ee8c24da4a7fc51c245b3c6
#
_cell.length_a   1.000
_cell.length_b   1.000
_cell.length_c   1.000
_cell.angle_alpha   90.00
_cell.angle_beta   90.00
_cell.angle_gamma   90.00
#
_symmetry.space_group_name_H-M   'P 1'
#
loop_
_entity.id
_entity.type
_entity.pdbx_description
1 polymer ?
#
loop_
_entity_poly.entity_id
_entity_poly.type
_entity_poly.pdbx_seq_one_letter_code
_entity_poly.pdbx_strand_id
1 'polypeptide(L)'
;MAAEQMGDREMVGRLREAKEKISGEVGKVIVGQKEIIEQLLIALLCGGHCLLVGVPGLAKTLLINTLARALDLSFNRIQFTPDLMPSDITGTEVLEEDLSTGRKVFRFVKGPIFANVVLADEINRTPPKTQAALLQAMQEHEVTAGGETMKLFEPFFVLATQNPIEQEGTYPLP
;
A
#
# COMPACT_ATOMS: atom_id res chain seq x y z
N MET A 1 -4.96 -27.58 0.51
CA MET A 1 -4.87 -28.88 -0.17
C MET A 1 -5.65 -29.01 -1.48
N ALA A 2 -6.29 -27.96 -2.02
CA ALA A 2 -7.00 -28.03 -3.31
C ALA A 2 -6.23 -27.38 -4.50
N ALA A 3 -5.11 -26.75 -4.26
CA ALA A 3 -4.34 -26.04 -5.32
C ALA A 3 -3.27 -26.91 -6.00
N GLU A 4 -2.99 -28.09 -5.47
CA GLU A 4 -1.84 -28.93 -5.92
C GLU A 4 -2.13 -29.86 -7.12
N GLN A 5 -3.33 -29.82 -7.70
CA GLN A 5 -3.71 -30.71 -8.83
C GLN A 5 -4.22 -29.96 -10.07
N MET A 6 -4.12 -28.66 -10.11
CA MET A 6 -4.57 -27.91 -11.28
C MET A 6 -3.45 -27.82 -12.32
N GLY A 7 -3.69 -28.28 -13.55
CA GLY A 7 -2.69 -28.18 -14.62
C GLY A 7 -2.42 -26.71 -15.00
N ASP A 8 -1.19 -26.40 -15.42
CA ASP A 8 -0.74 -25.05 -15.76
C ASP A 8 -1.68 -24.31 -16.72
N ARG A 9 -2.25 -25.02 -17.70
CA ARG A 9 -3.21 -24.45 -18.65
C ARG A 9 -4.50 -23.98 -18.00
N GLU A 10 -5.01 -24.72 -17.03
CA GLU A 10 -6.21 -24.37 -16.29
C GLU A 10 -5.95 -23.17 -15.40
N MET A 11 -4.78 -23.12 -14.74
CA MET A 11 -4.36 -21.99 -13.90
C MET A 11 -4.25 -20.71 -14.72
N VAL A 12 -3.62 -20.76 -15.89
CA VAL A 12 -3.51 -19.61 -16.82
C VAL A 12 -4.90 -19.16 -17.30
N GLY A 13 -5.79 -20.11 -17.61
CA GLY A 13 -7.18 -19.79 -17.99
C GLY A 13 -7.92 -19.01 -16.90
N ARG A 14 -7.86 -19.48 -15.66
CA ARG A 14 -8.49 -18.82 -14.49
C ARG A 14 -7.91 -17.45 -14.20
N LEU A 15 -6.57 -17.30 -14.33
CA LEU A 15 -5.90 -16.01 -14.16
C LEU A 15 -6.36 -15.00 -15.21
N ARG A 16 -6.50 -15.43 -16.45
CA ARG A 16 -7.01 -14.59 -17.53
C ARG A 16 -8.45 -14.13 -17.28
N GLU A 17 -9.33 -15.05 -16.93
CA GLU A 17 -10.72 -14.72 -16.58
C GLU A 17 -10.81 -13.76 -15.39
N ALA A 18 -10.02 -13.98 -14.33
CA ALA A 18 -9.94 -13.10 -13.18
C ALA A 18 -9.46 -11.68 -13.59
N LYS A 19 -8.40 -11.59 -14.41
CA LYS A 19 -7.90 -10.32 -14.94
C LYS A 19 -8.97 -9.58 -15.75
N GLU A 20 -9.67 -10.27 -16.63
CA GLU A 20 -10.73 -9.67 -17.46
C GLU A 20 -11.88 -9.15 -16.60
N LYS A 21 -12.29 -9.91 -15.59
CA LYS A 21 -13.34 -9.52 -14.64
C LYS A 21 -12.94 -8.29 -13.82
N ILE A 22 -11.73 -8.30 -13.24
CA ILE A 22 -11.23 -7.16 -12.45
C ILE A 22 -11.11 -5.91 -13.32
N SER A 23 -10.52 -6.04 -14.52
CA SER A 23 -10.38 -4.93 -15.45
C SER A 23 -11.74 -4.36 -15.89
N GLY A 24 -12.75 -5.23 -16.04
CA GLY A 24 -14.12 -4.83 -16.33
C GLY A 24 -14.76 -4.04 -15.18
N GLU A 25 -14.59 -4.48 -13.93
CA GLU A 25 -15.11 -3.76 -12.74
C GLU A 25 -14.42 -2.41 -12.56
N VAL A 26 -13.09 -2.38 -12.64
CA VAL A 26 -12.32 -1.13 -12.53
C VAL A 26 -12.67 -0.17 -13.68
N GLY A 27 -12.87 -0.70 -14.88
CA GLY A 27 -13.22 0.07 -16.08
C GLY A 27 -14.58 0.76 -16.03
N LYS A 28 -15.49 0.37 -15.12
CA LYS A 28 -16.76 1.08 -14.87
C LYS A 28 -16.54 2.46 -14.22
N VAL A 29 -15.43 2.64 -13.51
CA VAL A 29 -15.10 3.88 -12.78
C VAL A 29 -13.95 4.61 -13.43
N ILE A 30 -12.93 3.88 -13.90
CA ILE A 30 -11.71 4.44 -14.47
C ILE A 30 -11.73 4.30 -15.99
N VAL A 31 -11.75 5.43 -16.66
CA VAL A 31 -11.79 5.47 -18.13
C VAL A 31 -10.39 5.78 -18.69
N GLY A 32 -9.95 5.02 -19.68
CA GLY A 32 -8.76 5.35 -20.50
C GLY A 32 -7.40 4.93 -19.94
N GLN A 33 -7.31 4.28 -18.75
CA GLN A 33 -6.04 3.91 -18.12
C GLN A 33 -5.77 2.40 -18.12
N LYS A 34 -6.13 1.71 -19.19
CA LYS A 34 -6.04 0.24 -19.28
C LYS A 34 -4.63 -0.30 -19.04
N GLU A 35 -3.61 0.34 -19.63
CA GLU A 35 -2.21 -0.07 -19.47
C GLU A 35 -1.73 0.06 -18.02
N ILE A 36 -2.10 1.15 -17.34
CA ILE A 36 -1.74 1.36 -15.93
C ILE A 36 -2.41 0.31 -15.05
N ILE A 37 -3.69 0.02 -15.27
CA ILE A 37 -4.43 -1.01 -14.52
C ILE A 37 -3.76 -2.37 -14.73
N GLU A 38 -3.36 -2.71 -15.95
CA GLU A 38 -2.69 -3.96 -16.26
C GLU A 38 -1.34 -4.08 -15.55
N GLN A 39 -0.52 -3.03 -15.56
CA GLN A 39 0.77 -2.99 -14.87
C GLN A 39 0.61 -3.12 -13.36
N LEU A 40 -0.39 -2.45 -12.76
CA LEU A 40 -0.70 -2.56 -11.34
C LEU A 40 -1.12 -3.99 -10.95
N LEU A 41 -1.94 -4.63 -11.77
CA LEU A 41 -2.35 -6.02 -11.55
C LEU A 41 -1.18 -6.99 -11.68
N ILE A 42 -0.29 -6.80 -12.65
CA ILE A 42 0.92 -7.61 -12.81
C ILE A 42 1.80 -7.47 -11.56
N ALA A 43 2.07 -6.25 -11.12
CA ALA A 43 2.90 -6.00 -9.94
C ALA A 43 2.29 -6.63 -8.68
N LEU A 44 0.99 -6.47 -8.46
CA LEU A 44 0.28 -7.05 -7.32
C LEU A 44 0.36 -8.59 -7.34
N LEU A 45 0.11 -9.22 -8.49
CA LEU A 45 0.12 -10.68 -8.62
C LEU A 45 1.54 -11.27 -8.51
N CYS A 46 2.56 -10.49 -8.84
CA CYS A 46 3.97 -10.89 -8.69
C CYS A 46 4.55 -10.57 -7.29
N GLY A 47 3.75 -10.07 -6.36
CA GLY A 47 4.23 -9.67 -5.03
C GLY A 47 5.17 -8.46 -5.06
N GLY A 48 5.11 -7.65 -6.12
CA GLY A 48 5.90 -6.43 -6.26
C GLY A 48 5.16 -5.17 -5.84
N HIS A 49 5.80 -4.02 -6.00
CA HIS A 49 5.26 -2.70 -5.72
C HIS A 49 5.41 -1.80 -6.94
N CYS A 50 4.72 -0.66 -6.99
CA CYS A 50 4.79 0.28 -8.12
C CYS A 50 5.19 1.68 -7.68
N LEU A 51 6.00 2.34 -8.51
CA LEU A 51 6.24 3.78 -8.46
C LEU A 51 5.60 4.44 -9.68
N LEU A 52 4.65 5.33 -9.44
CA LEU A 52 4.00 6.11 -10.49
C LEU A 52 4.59 7.52 -10.52
N VAL A 53 5.41 7.79 -11.52
CA VAL A 53 6.00 9.11 -11.77
C VAL A 53 5.11 9.86 -12.74
N GLY A 54 4.58 11.01 -12.34
CA GLY A 54 3.70 11.80 -13.22
C GLY A 54 3.07 12.99 -12.52
N VAL A 55 2.52 13.88 -13.35
CA VAL A 55 1.85 15.10 -12.92
C VAL A 55 0.62 14.83 -12.05
N PRO A 56 0.23 15.76 -11.16
CA PRO A 56 -1.02 15.67 -10.42
C PRO A 56 -2.24 15.64 -11.36
N GLY A 57 -3.34 15.04 -10.90
CA GLY A 57 -4.60 15.02 -11.67
C GLY A 57 -4.91 13.70 -12.39
N LEU A 58 -4.06 12.68 -12.33
CA LEU A 58 -4.32 11.36 -12.91
C LEU A 58 -5.30 10.48 -12.13
N ALA A 59 -6.07 11.05 -11.22
CA ALA A 59 -7.01 10.32 -10.35
C ALA A 59 -6.38 9.09 -9.66
N LYS A 60 -5.09 9.17 -9.30
CA LYS A 60 -4.29 8.07 -8.73
C LYS A 60 -4.98 7.42 -7.53
N THR A 61 -5.50 8.24 -6.61
CA THR A 61 -6.21 7.77 -5.42
C THR A 61 -7.49 7.01 -5.78
N LEU A 62 -8.25 7.52 -6.74
CA LEU A 62 -9.46 6.86 -7.20
C LEU A 62 -9.14 5.52 -7.88
N LEU A 63 -8.10 5.49 -8.71
CA LEU A 63 -7.65 4.28 -9.41
C LEU A 63 -7.29 3.17 -8.42
N ILE A 64 -6.37 3.45 -7.48
CA ILE A 64 -5.89 2.41 -6.57
C ILE A 64 -6.96 1.98 -5.54
N ASN A 65 -7.78 2.91 -5.06
CA ASN A 65 -8.91 2.59 -4.19
C ASN A 65 -9.95 1.72 -4.93
N THR A 66 -10.26 2.04 -6.19
CA THR A 66 -11.18 1.23 -7.00
C THR A 66 -10.63 -0.17 -7.22
N LEU A 67 -9.32 -0.29 -7.49
CA LEU A 67 -8.65 -1.59 -7.64
C LEU A 67 -8.71 -2.39 -6.33
N ALA A 68 -8.38 -1.78 -5.19
CA ALA A 68 -8.44 -2.44 -3.89
C ALA A 68 -9.86 -2.95 -3.57
N ARG A 69 -10.88 -2.14 -3.83
CA ARG A 69 -12.30 -2.52 -3.65
C ARG A 69 -12.73 -3.64 -4.59
N ALA A 70 -12.28 -3.63 -5.84
CA ALA A 70 -12.59 -4.69 -6.81
C ALA A 70 -11.99 -6.04 -6.40
N LEU A 71 -10.93 -6.02 -5.58
CA LEU A 71 -10.22 -7.19 -5.05
C LEU A 71 -10.62 -7.55 -3.62
N ASP A 72 -11.55 -6.81 -3.00
CA ASP A 72 -11.94 -6.93 -1.59
C ASP A 72 -10.74 -6.80 -0.63
N LEU A 73 -9.82 -5.88 -0.94
CA LEU A 73 -8.63 -5.59 -0.15
C LEU A 73 -8.79 -4.29 0.63
N SER A 74 -8.23 -4.25 1.85
CA SER A 74 -8.17 -3.04 2.66
C SER A 74 -7.24 -2.01 2.02
N PHE A 75 -7.62 -0.72 2.10
CA PHE A 75 -6.90 0.39 1.48
C PHE A 75 -6.65 1.51 2.46
N ASN A 76 -5.41 2.01 2.51
CA ASN A 76 -5.03 3.23 3.20
C ASN A 76 -4.23 4.16 2.29
N ARG A 77 -4.31 5.47 2.55
CA ARG A 77 -3.49 6.50 1.91
C ARG A 77 -2.58 7.15 2.95
N ILE A 78 -1.31 7.30 2.61
CA ILE A 78 -0.33 8.05 3.37
C ILE A 78 0.13 9.21 2.48
N GLN A 79 -0.16 10.45 2.92
CA GLN A 79 0.37 11.64 2.28
C GLN A 79 1.73 11.94 2.87
N PHE A 80 2.77 11.87 2.05
CA PHE A 80 4.13 12.17 2.48
C PHE A 80 4.35 13.68 2.50
N THR A 81 4.66 14.21 3.67
CA THR A 81 4.92 15.63 3.94
C THR A 81 6.28 15.78 4.62
N PRO A 82 6.92 16.97 4.59
CA PRO A 82 8.24 17.15 5.19
C PRO A 82 8.31 16.86 6.69
N ASP A 83 7.19 16.96 7.40
CA ASP A 83 7.03 16.76 8.84
C ASP A 83 6.56 15.34 9.21
N LEU A 84 6.25 14.47 8.22
CA LEU A 84 5.80 13.10 8.47
C LEU A 84 6.88 12.29 9.18
N MET A 85 6.52 11.65 10.27
CA MET A 85 7.40 10.82 11.07
C MET A 85 7.20 9.32 10.75
N PRO A 86 8.22 8.46 10.97
CA PRO A 86 8.06 7.01 10.81
C PRO A 86 6.89 6.43 11.62
N SER A 87 6.66 6.93 12.84
CA SER A 87 5.55 6.51 13.70
C SER A 87 4.16 6.83 13.12
N ASP A 88 4.05 7.87 12.28
CA ASP A 88 2.79 8.19 11.60
C ASP A 88 2.45 7.15 10.54
N ILE A 89 3.45 6.43 10.03
CA ILE A 89 3.31 5.34 9.08
C ILE A 89 3.05 4.01 9.79
N THR A 90 3.91 3.68 10.75
CA THR A 90 3.94 2.36 11.40
C THR A 90 2.99 2.25 12.57
N GLY A 91 2.63 3.36 13.20
CA GLY A 91 1.87 3.40 14.44
C GLY A 91 2.74 3.75 15.64
N THR A 92 2.08 3.98 16.76
CA THR A 92 2.72 4.43 17.98
C THR A 92 2.07 3.80 19.21
N GLU A 93 2.82 3.72 20.31
CA GLU A 93 2.28 3.37 21.61
C GLU A 93 1.65 4.60 22.27
N VAL A 94 0.44 4.44 22.75
CA VAL A 94 -0.27 5.43 23.56
C VAL A 94 -0.47 4.91 24.97
N LEU A 95 -0.35 5.79 25.96
CA LEU A 95 -0.63 5.46 27.35
C LEU A 95 -2.12 5.68 27.61
N GLU A 96 -2.86 4.59 27.77
CA GLU A 96 -4.30 4.64 28.10
C GLU A 96 -4.51 4.25 29.56
N GLU A 97 -5.53 4.85 30.19
CA GLU A 97 -6.01 4.44 31.50
C GLU A 97 -7.12 3.41 31.34
N ASP A 98 -6.89 2.22 31.87
CA ASP A 98 -7.92 1.18 31.93
C ASP A 98 -8.97 1.61 32.97
N LEU A 99 -10.12 2.03 32.48
CA LEU A 99 -11.23 2.52 33.31
C LEU A 99 -11.77 1.48 34.30
N SER A 100 -11.49 0.19 34.11
CA SER A 100 -11.94 -0.87 35.00
C SER A 100 -10.99 -1.07 36.18
N THR A 101 -9.69 -0.82 35.98
CA THR A 101 -8.64 -1.07 36.97
C THR A 101 -7.96 0.19 37.48
N GLY A 102 -8.16 1.35 36.83
CA GLY A 102 -7.45 2.62 37.10
C GLY A 102 -5.95 2.57 36.78
N ARG A 103 -5.48 1.52 36.10
CA ARG A 103 -4.07 1.35 35.75
C ARG A 103 -3.78 1.95 34.38
N LYS A 104 -2.61 2.57 34.26
CA LYS A 104 -2.09 3.03 32.98
C LYS A 104 -1.41 1.86 32.26
N VAL A 105 -1.85 1.59 31.02
CA VAL A 105 -1.32 0.54 30.16
C VAL A 105 -0.88 1.15 28.83
N PHE A 106 0.23 0.68 28.29
CA PHE A 106 0.62 1.02 26.93
C PHE A 106 -0.22 0.20 25.94
N ARG A 107 -0.77 0.89 24.96
CA ARG A 107 -1.49 0.28 23.85
C ARG A 107 -0.91 0.72 22.53
N PHE A 108 -0.58 -0.24 21.68
CA PHE A 108 -0.12 0.07 20.35
C PHE A 108 -1.31 0.41 19.44
N VAL A 109 -1.26 1.59 18.83
CA VAL A 109 -2.21 2.05 17.81
C VAL A 109 -1.56 1.85 16.45
N LYS A 110 -2.11 0.93 15.66
CA LYS A 110 -1.61 0.61 14.31
C LYS A 110 -1.69 1.82 13.39
N GLY A 111 -0.61 2.09 12.67
CA GLY A 111 -0.54 3.12 11.66
C GLY A 111 -1.20 2.69 10.33
N PRO A 112 -1.27 3.60 9.36
CA PRO A 112 -1.93 3.37 8.08
C PRO A 112 -1.25 2.31 7.20
N ILE A 113 -0.03 1.89 7.52
CA ILE A 113 0.68 0.83 6.80
C ILE A 113 0.00 -0.54 6.96
N PHE A 114 -0.81 -0.73 8.01
CA PHE A 114 -1.54 -1.97 8.25
C PHE A 114 -2.81 -2.04 7.37
N ALA A 115 -2.58 -2.16 6.06
CA ALA A 115 -3.58 -2.42 5.03
C ALA A 115 -2.96 -3.31 3.95
N ASN A 116 -3.81 -3.94 3.13
CA ASN A 116 -3.33 -4.73 1.98
C ASN A 116 -2.76 -3.83 0.88
N VAL A 117 -3.41 -2.69 0.64
CA VAL A 117 -3.04 -1.74 -0.40
C VAL A 117 -2.77 -0.38 0.23
N VAL A 118 -1.56 0.14 0.05
CA VAL A 118 -1.14 1.44 0.57
C VAL A 118 -0.78 2.36 -0.60
N LEU A 119 -1.42 3.52 -0.66
CA LEU A 119 -1.00 4.61 -1.53
C LEU A 119 -0.04 5.52 -0.76
N ALA A 120 1.25 5.47 -1.11
CA ALA A 120 2.28 6.37 -0.61
C ALA A 120 2.37 7.59 -1.54
N ASP A 121 1.59 8.63 -1.24
CA ASP A 121 1.44 9.79 -2.12
C ASP A 121 2.55 10.81 -1.87
N GLU A 122 3.25 11.22 -2.94
CA GLU A 122 4.37 12.16 -2.93
C GLU A 122 5.54 11.71 -2.02
N ILE A 123 5.95 10.45 -2.16
CA ILE A 123 6.94 9.79 -1.29
C ILE A 123 8.28 10.58 -1.18
N ASN A 124 8.63 11.34 -2.21
CA ASN A 124 9.85 12.13 -2.25
C ASN A 124 9.79 13.44 -1.42
N ARG A 125 8.65 13.81 -0.84
CA ARG A 125 8.52 15.00 0.02
C ARG A 125 8.98 14.81 1.45
N THR A 126 9.23 13.59 1.86
CA THR A 126 9.62 13.23 3.23
C THR A 126 11.09 12.89 3.31
N PRO A 127 11.79 13.21 4.41
CA PRO A 127 13.18 12.84 4.60
C PRO A 127 13.45 11.33 4.48
N PRO A 128 14.67 10.92 4.07
CA PRO A 128 15.02 9.51 3.84
C PRO A 128 14.73 8.58 5.04
N LYS A 129 14.85 9.09 6.26
CA LYS A 129 14.55 8.32 7.49
C LYS A 129 13.10 7.81 7.52
N THR A 130 12.14 8.63 7.10
CA THR A 130 10.72 8.26 7.08
C THR A 130 10.41 7.38 5.86
N GLN A 131 11.07 7.65 4.71
CA GLN A 131 10.98 6.77 3.54
C GLN A 131 11.46 5.35 3.88
N ALA A 132 12.55 5.22 4.66
CA ALA A 132 13.12 3.94 5.05
C ALA A 132 12.12 3.06 5.83
N ALA A 133 11.23 3.63 6.63
CA ALA A 133 10.22 2.86 7.35
C ALA A 133 9.22 2.15 6.40
N LEU A 134 8.83 2.83 5.31
CA LEU A 134 7.99 2.20 4.29
C LEU A 134 8.77 1.15 3.49
N LEU A 135 10.02 1.45 3.11
CA LEU A 135 10.85 0.52 2.34
C LEU A 135 11.15 -0.77 3.11
N GLN A 136 11.42 -0.67 4.42
CA GLN A 136 11.59 -1.83 5.27
C GLN A 136 10.33 -2.70 5.26
N ALA A 137 9.17 -2.10 5.45
CA ALA A 137 7.90 -2.82 5.41
C ALA A 137 7.62 -3.50 4.06
N MET A 138 8.04 -2.86 2.94
CA MET A 138 7.91 -3.44 1.60
C MET A 138 8.83 -4.65 1.40
N GLN A 139 10.01 -4.67 2.02
CA GLN A 139 11.00 -5.74 1.89
C GLN A 139 10.72 -6.91 2.82
N GLU A 140 10.37 -6.61 4.08
CA GLU A 140 10.27 -7.59 5.15
C GLU A 140 8.83 -8.09 5.36
N HIS A 141 7.83 -7.39 4.83
CA HIS A 141 6.39 -7.64 5.04
C HIS A 141 6.01 -7.62 6.53
N GLU A 142 6.79 -6.90 7.32
CA GLU A 142 6.56 -6.72 8.76
C GLU A 142 6.99 -5.33 9.23
N VAL A 143 6.51 -4.95 10.40
CA VAL A 143 6.82 -3.68 11.05
C VAL A 143 7.24 -3.95 12.48
N THR A 144 8.38 -3.38 12.87
CA THR A 144 8.83 -3.40 14.27
C THR A 144 8.50 -2.05 14.91
N ALA A 145 7.61 -2.07 15.88
CA ALA A 145 7.20 -0.89 16.65
C ALA A 145 6.81 -1.30 18.09
N GLY A 146 7.07 -0.45 19.06
CA GLY A 146 6.78 -0.75 20.47
C GLY A 146 7.52 -1.96 21.02
N GLY A 147 8.67 -2.32 20.45
CA GLY A 147 9.44 -3.51 20.83
C GLY A 147 8.87 -4.83 20.29
N GLU A 148 7.79 -4.80 19.52
CA GLU A 148 7.17 -5.97 18.92
C GLU A 148 7.28 -5.92 17.39
N THR A 149 7.47 -7.10 16.76
CA THR A 149 7.43 -7.25 15.31
C THR A 149 6.07 -7.81 14.90
N MET A 150 5.39 -7.06 14.04
CA MET A 150 4.03 -7.37 13.56
C MET A 150 4.05 -7.60 12.06
N LYS A 151 3.46 -8.72 11.62
CA LYS A 151 3.30 -9.00 10.19
C LYS A 151 2.23 -8.11 9.56
N LEU A 152 2.49 -7.69 8.33
CA LEU A 152 1.51 -6.99 7.50
C LEU A 152 0.51 -7.98 6.89
N PHE A 153 -0.60 -7.45 6.39
CA PHE A 153 -1.60 -8.25 5.68
C PHE A 153 -1.08 -8.67 4.31
N GLU A 154 -1.34 -9.89 3.92
CA GLU A 154 -1.04 -10.36 2.57
C GLU A 154 -2.32 -10.46 1.72
N PRO A 155 -2.26 -10.09 0.43
CA PRO A 155 -1.11 -9.46 -0.23
C PRO A 155 -0.84 -8.06 0.33
N PHE A 156 0.43 -7.66 0.40
CA PHE A 156 0.83 -6.29 0.74
C PHE A 156 1.35 -5.58 -0.52
N PHE A 157 0.67 -4.52 -0.92
CA PHE A 157 0.97 -3.79 -2.15
C PHE A 157 1.07 -2.29 -1.88
N VAL A 158 2.17 -1.69 -2.31
CA VAL A 158 2.40 -0.24 -2.24
C VAL A 158 2.40 0.35 -3.65
N LEU A 159 1.54 1.35 -3.86
CA LEU A 159 1.66 2.28 -4.98
C LEU A 159 2.24 3.58 -4.44
N ALA A 160 3.52 3.83 -4.73
CA ALA A 160 4.15 5.10 -4.44
C ALA A 160 3.93 6.08 -5.60
N THR A 161 3.79 7.36 -5.29
CA THR A 161 3.72 8.41 -6.32
C THR A 161 4.84 9.44 -6.13
N GLN A 162 5.30 9.97 -7.24
CA GLN A 162 6.26 11.07 -7.29
C GLN A 162 5.81 12.10 -8.31
N ASN A 163 5.84 13.38 -7.92
CA ASN A 163 5.62 14.47 -8.85
C ASN A 163 6.99 14.97 -9.37
N PRO A 164 7.32 14.79 -10.65
CA PRO A 164 8.62 15.19 -11.19
C PRO A 164 8.78 16.71 -11.36
N ILE A 165 7.68 17.47 -11.34
CA ILE A 165 7.71 18.93 -11.57
C ILE A 165 8.08 19.68 -10.29
N GLU A 166 7.68 19.17 -9.13
CA GLU A 166 7.98 19.76 -7.84
C GLU A 166 9.34 19.27 -7.34
N GLN A 167 10.42 20.03 -7.64
CA GLN A 167 11.77 19.69 -7.18
C GLN A 167 12.12 20.38 -5.85
N GLU A 168 11.46 21.48 -5.51
CA GLU A 168 11.72 22.21 -4.28
C GLU A 168 11.12 21.49 -3.08
N GLY A 169 11.92 21.29 -2.03
CA GLY A 169 11.49 20.54 -0.82
C GLY A 169 11.34 19.03 -1.02
N THR A 170 12.01 18.45 -2.01
CA THR A 170 12.01 17.00 -2.26
C THR A 170 13.36 16.35 -1.96
N TYR A 171 13.32 15.04 -1.69
CA TYR A 171 14.48 14.20 -1.43
C TYR A 171 14.57 13.12 -2.50
N PRO A 172 15.80 12.69 -2.89
CA PRO A 172 15.95 11.53 -3.76
C PRO A 172 15.40 10.28 -3.04
N LEU A 173 14.85 9.37 -3.83
CA LEU A 173 14.49 8.04 -3.32
C LEU A 173 15.78 7.23 -3.12
N PRO A 174 15.89 6.45 -2.04
CA PRO A 174 17.05 5.62 -1.75
C PRO A 174 17.19 4.44 -2.73
#